data_61c5a7bea522e4034e880efade7f517f
#
_entry.id   61c5a7bea522e4034e880efade7f517f
#
_cell.length_a   1.000
_cell.length_b   1.000
_cell.length_c   1.000
_cell.angle_alpha   90.00
_cell.angle_beta   90.00
_cell.angle_gamma   90.00
#
_symmetry.space_group_name_H-M   'P 1'
#
loop_
_entity.id
_entity.type
_entity.pdbx_description
1 polymer ?
#
loop_
_entity_poly.entity_id
_entity_poly.type
_entity_poly.pdbx_seq_one_letter_code
_entity_poly.pdbx_strand_id
1 'polypeptide(L)' 'MNTQPNVIAPKRGDRVAMVQQEGVFEVADINSLMQTANLKTTDGQGHITRNVPWTALKPLAKK' A
#
# COMPACT_ATOMS: atom_id res chain seq x y z
N MET A 1 21.72 1.89 17.34
CA MET A 1 21.01 1.20 16.92
C MET A 1 20.29 1.68 15.82
N ASN A 2 20.13 1.04 14.94
CA ASN A 2 19.58 1.40 13.90
C ASN A 2 18.18 1.32 13.93
N THR A 3 17.47 2.28 13.81
CA THR A 3 16.17 2.18 13.87
C THR A 3 15.65 2.49 12.57
N GLN A 4 15.27 1.52 11.84
CA GLN A 4 14.74 1.75 10.62
C GLN A 4 13.32 1.95 10.71
N PRO A 5 12.68 2.74 9.90
CA PRO A 5 11.26 2.85 9.87
C PRO A 5 10.71 1.52 9.45
N ASN A 6 9.58 1.19 9.93
CA ASN A 6 8.97 -0.03 9.56
C ASN A 6 8.37 0.15 8.21
N VAL A 7 9.04 -0.29 7.22
CA VAL A 7 8.54 -0.22 5.87
C VAL A 7 7.89 -1.53 5.56
N ILE A 8 6.62 -1.51 5.26
CA ILE A 8 5.91 -2.72 4.96
C ILE A 8 6.12 -3.04 3.52
N ALA A 9 6.62 -4.23 3.24
CA ALA A 9 6.80 -4.67 1.88
C ALA A 9 5.54 -5.35 1.43
N PRO A 10 4.68 -4.68 0.68
CA PRO A 10 3.41 -5.27 0.31
C PRO A 10 3.59 -6.33 -0.76
N LYS A 11 2.56 -7.13 -0.96
CA LYS A 11 2.55 -8.10 -2.02
C LYS A 11 1.32 -7.88 -2.86
N ARG A 12 1.36 -8.30 -4.10
CA ARG A 12 0.20 -8.20 -4.94
C ARG A 12 -0.96 -8.90 -4.30
N GLY A 13 -2.11 -8.30 -4.36
CA GLY A 13 -3.32 -8.85 -3.77
C GLY A 13 -3.53 -8.50 -2.33
N ASP A 14 -2.51 -7.92 -1.67
CA ASP A 14 -2.68 -7.52 -0.28
C ASP A 14 -3.65 -6.36 -0.21
N ARG A 15 -4.34 -6.27 0.91
CA ARG A 15 -5.18 -5.11 1.17
C ARG A 15 -4.48 -4.25 2.19
N VAL A 16 -4.45 -2.96 1.91
CA VAL A 16 -3.72 -2.01 2.74
C VAL A 16 -4.53 -0.74 2.85
N ALA A 17 -4.15 0.10 3.79
CA ALA A 17 -4.69 1.44 3.90
C ALA A 17 -3.59 2.43 3.58
N MET A 18 -3.94 3.65 3.31
CA MET A 18 -2.98 4.71 3.07
C MET A 18 -3.07 5.71 4.19
N VAL A 19 -1.92 6.29 4.54
CA VAL A 19 -1.91 7.26 5.63
C VAL A 19 -2.65 8.54 5.27
N GLN A 20 -2.80 8.81 3.97
CA GLN A 20 -3.39 10.06 3.57
C GLN A 20 -4.80 9.94 3.08
N GLN A 21 -5.30 8.75 2.87
CA GLN A 21 -6.64 8.57 2.35
C GLN A 21 -7.34 7.50 3.11
N GLU A 22 -8.63 7.67 3.29
CA GLU A 22 -9.41 6.65 3.95
C GLU A 22 -9.79 5.59 2.97
N GLY A 23 -10.02 4.40 3.45
CA GLY A 23 -10.49 3.32 2.62
C GLY A 23 -9.50 2.18 2.57
N VAL A 24 -9.89 1.14 1.89
CA VAL A 24 -9.08 -0.05 1.72
C VAL A 24 -8.68 -0.13 0.27
N PHE A 25 -7.42 -0.44 0.05
CA PHE A 25 -6.89 -0.54 -1.30
C PHE A 25 -6.27 -1.91 -1.50
N GLU A 26 -6.28 -2.37 -2.71
CA GLU A 26 -5.65 -3.62 -3.04
C GLU A 26 -4.38 -3.34 -3.81
N VAL A 27 -3.30 -4.02 -3.46
CA VAL A 27 -2.03 -3.84 -4.13
C VAL A 27 -2.11 -4.50 -5.50
N ALA A 28 -2.09 -3.69 -6.55
CA ALA A 28 -2.19 -4.21 -7.91
C ALA A 28 -0.84 -4.53 -8.49
N ASP A 29 0.18 -3.81 -8.10
CA ASP A 29 1.51 -4.06 -8.62
C ASP A 29 2.54 -3.48 -7.67
N ILE A 30 3.77 -3.95 -7.74
CA ILE A 30 4.81 -3.57 -6.83
C ILE A 30 6.07 -3.27 -7.59
N ASN A 31 6.76 -2.21 -7.18
CA ASN A 31 8.07 -1.90 -7.72
C ASN A 31 9.05 -1.91 -6.55
N SER A 32 9.77 -3.00 -6.40
CA SER A 32 10.68 -3.16 -5.28
C SER A 32 11.87 -2.24 -5.38
N LEU A 33 12.30 -1.95 -6.59
CA LEU A 33 13.45 -1.10 -6.74
C LEU A 33 13.15 0.30 -6.22
N MET A 34 12.00 0.82 -6.51
CA MET A 34 11.62 2.15 -6.08
C MET A 34 10.86 2.13 -4.76
N GLN A 35 10.50 0.96 -4.30
CA GLN A 35 9.71 0.79 -3.07
C GLN A 35 8.40 1.54 -3.18
N THR A 36 7.73 1.34 -4.29
CA THR A 36 6.41 1.92 -4.51
C THR A 36 5.45 0.81 -4.90
N ALA A 37 4.19 1.12 -4.90
CA ALA A 37 3.17 0.17 -5.29
C ALA A 37 2.05 0.90 -6.01
N ASN A 38 1.36 0.19 -6.87
CA ASN A 38 0.16 0.70 -7.48
C ASN A 38 -1.00 0.11 -6.73
N LEU A 39 -1.93 0.95 -6.33
CA LEU A 39 -3.04 0.52 -5.51
C LEU A 39 -4.34 0.70 -6.27
N LYS A 40 -5.25 -0.22 -6.03
CA LYS A 40 -6.55 -0.17 -6.68
C LYS A 40 -7.61 -0.05 -5.62
N THR A 41 -8.62 0.77 -5.86
CA THR A 41 -9.70 0.89 -4.89
C THR A 41 -10.50 -0.41 -4.86
N THR A 42 -11.10 -0.69 -3.72
CA THR A 42 -11.87 -1.90 -3.57
C THR A 42 -13.36 -1.60 -3.55
N ASP A 43 -13.77 -0.42 -3.99
CA ASP A 43 -15.15 -0.03 -3.94
C ASP A 43 -15.89 -0.38 -5.22
N GLY A 44 -15.28 -1.13 -6.08
CA GLY A 44 -15.90 -1.52 -7.34
C GLY A 44 -15.61 -0.59 -8.49
N GLN A 45 -14.96 0.53 -8.25
CA GLN A 45 -14.66 1.45 -9.32
C GLN A 45 -13.34 1.19 -9.98
N GLY A 46 -12.44 0.52 -9.30
CA GLY A 46 -11.20 0.13 -9.93
C GLY A 46 -10.23 1.25 -10.24
N HIS A 47 -10.32 2.33 -9.50
CA HIS A 47 -9.37 3.42 -9.73
C HIS A 47 -7.99 3.01 -9.25
N ILE A 48 -6.97 3.38 -9.99
CA ILE A 48 -5.61 3.00 -9.65
C ILE A 48 -4.81 4.23 -9.28
N THR A 49 -4.12 4.16 -8.15
CA THR A 49 -3.19 5.17 -7.71
C THR A 49 -1.80 4.60 -7.88
N ARG A 50 -0.98 5.24 -8.68
CA ARG A 50 0.32 4.71 -9.03
C ARG A 50 1.44 5.31 -8.23
N ASN A 51 2.49 4.54 -8.11
CA ASN A 51 3.73 5.00 -7.48
C ASN A 51 3.54 5.47 -6.05
N VAL A 52 2.78 4.71 -5.29
CA VAL A 52 2.56 5.05 -3.89
C VAL A 52 3.74 4.50 -3.10
N PRO A 53 4.48 5.35 -2.38
CA PRO A 53 5.61 4.84 -1.63
C PRO A 53 5.17 3.90 -0.55
N TRP A 54 5.96 2.89 -0.28
CA TRP A 54 5.60 1.90 0.72
C TRP A 54 5.43 2.55 2.09
N THR A 55 6.14 3.66 2.33
CA THR A 55 6.03 4.34 3.62
C THR A 55 4.68 5.01 3.81
N ALA A 56 3.91 5.16 2.74
CA ALA A 56 2.57 5.73 2.87
C ALA A 56 1.51 4.67 3.09
N LEU A 57 1.90 3.41 3.17
CA LEU A 57 0.94 2.33 3.37
C LEU A 57 0.86 1.97 4.83
N LYS A 58 -0.31 1.53 5.25
CA LYS A 58 -0.50 1.03 6.60
C LYS A 58 -1.14 -0.33 6.52
N PRO A 59 -0.78 -1.24 7.41
CA PRO A 59 -1.49 -2.50 7.44
C PRO A 59 -2.91 -2.27 7.91
N LEU A 60 -3.82 -3.08 7.44
CA LEU A 60 -5.17 -3.01 7.94
C LEU A 60 -5.22 -3.57 9.32
N ALA A 61 -6.06 -2.96 10.14
CA ALA A 61 -6.24 -3.49 11.47
C ALA A 61 -6.93 -4.82 11.38
N LYS A 62 -6.43 -5.77 12.17
CA LYS A 62 -7.03 -7.02 12.14
C LYS A 62 -7.63 -7.30 13.42
N LYS A 63 -8.60 -8.03 13.47
CA LYS A 63 -9.19 -8.27 14.70
C LYS A 63 -9.27 -9.53 15.03
#